data_45f1ade7dc6f177fb2c5a7127c3b342a
#
_entry.id   45f1ade7dc6f177fb2c5a7127c3b342a
#
_cell.length_a   1.000
_cell.length_b   1.000
_cell.length_c   1.000
_cell.angle_alpha   90.00
_cell.angle_beta   90.00
_cell.angle_gamma   90.00
#
_symmetry.space_group_name_H-M   'P 1'
#
loop_
_entity.id
_entity.type
_entity.pdbx_description
1 polymer ?
#
loop_
_entity_poly.entity_id
_entity_poly.type
_entity_poly.pdbx_seq_one_letter_code
_entity_poly.pdbx_strand_id
1 'polypeptide(L)'
;MQEFTATVPQVRAYLLDLQARITQALEDVEAQAGEGAAKFLADPWQKGAQERLQGDGITKILENGLVFERAGCGFSHVKGAQLPPSATQHRPELAGAPFEAMGVSLVFHPRNPYVPTVHMNVRMIAAGHEGQPKTCWFGGGMDLTPVYGFEEDAVHFHQTCKSALEPFGADLYPRFKKWCDEYFYLKHRNEQR
;
A
#
# COMPACT_ATOMS: atom_id res chain seq x y z
N MET A 1 9.26 2.99 -24.68
CA MET A 1 8.49 2.73 -23.45
C MET A 1 7.54 1.58 -23.77
N GLN A 2 7.78 0.38 -23.23
CA GLN A 2 6.87 -0.74 -23.44
C GLN A 2 5.55 -0.39 -22.73
N GLU A 3 4.44 -0.38 -23.46
CA GLU A 3 3.11 -0.26 -22.86
C GLU A 3 2.86 -1.49 -21.98
N PHE A 4 2.91 -1.28 -20.66
CA PHE A 4 2.62 -2.34 -19.71
C PHE A 4 1.09 -2.48 -19.60
N THR A 5 0.54 -3.42 -20.34
CA THR A 5 -0.88 -3.72 -20.36
C THR A 5 -1.20 -4.83 -19.33
N ALA A 6 -1.03 -4.55 -18.04
CA ALA A 6 -1.49 -5.47 -17.02
C ALA A 6 -3.03 -5.46 -16.96
N THR A 7 -3.64 -6.63 -17.05
CA THR A 7 -5.09 -6.76 -16.88
C THR A 7 -5.47 -6.69 -15.40
N VAL A 8 -6.70 -6.26 -15.13
CA VAL A 8 -7.26 -6.23 -13.76
C VAL A 8 -7.10 -7.58 -13.03
N PRO A 9 -7.39 -8.76 -13.64
CA PRO A 9 -7.16 -10.05 -12.99
C PRO A 9 -5.69 -10.34 -12.64
N GLN A 10 -4.75 -9.96 -13.52
CA GLN A 10 -3.33 -10.16 -13.26
C GLN A 10 -2.85 -9.31 -12.07
N VAL A 11 -3.27 -8.04 -12.01
CA VAL A 11 -2.93 -7.17 -10.88
C VAL A 11 -3.56 -7.67 -9.59
N ARG A 12 -4.81 -8.14 -9.63
CA ARG A 12 -5.48 -8.73 -8.45
C ARG A 12 -4.71 -9.94 -7.93
N ALA A 13 -4.32 -10.85 -8.80
CA ALA A 13 -3.54 -12.04 -8.42
C ALA A 13 -2.18 -11.65 -7.81
N TYR A 14 -1.48 -10.69 -8.41
CA TYR A 14 -0.22 -10.18 -7.89
C TYR A 14 -0.36 -9.54 -6.49
N LEU A 15 -1.39 -8.73 -6.27
CA LEU A 15 -1.60 -8.05 -4.98
C LEU A 15 -1.98 -9.04 -3.87
N LEU A 16 -2.75 -10.09 -4.17
CA LEU A 16 -3.05 -11.16 -3.22
C LEU A 16 -1.79 -11.96 -2.86
N ASP A 17 -0.96 -12.28 -3.84
CA ASP A 17 0.35 -12.92 -3.60
C ASP A 17 1.28 -12.00 -2.80
N LEU A 18 1.32 -10.70 -3.11
CA LEU A 18 2.10 -9.73 -2.36
C LEU A 18 1.68 -9.69 -0.88
N GLN A 19 0.38 -9.64 -0.59
CA GLN A 19 -0.14 -9.72 0.78
C GLN A 19 0.32 -11.02 1.48
N ALA A 20 0.22 -12.15 0.79
CA ALA A 20 0.60 -13.45 1.34
C ALA A 20 2.10 -13.51 1.67
N ARG A 21 2.95 -13.07 0.76
CA ARG A 21 4.41 -13.04 0.96
C ARG A 21 4.82 -12.11 2.09
N ILE A 22 4.22 -10.93 2.18
CA ILE A 22 4.52 -9.96 3.25
C ILE A 22 4.12 -10.55 4.61
N THR A 23 2.90 -11.07 4.74
CA THR A 23 2.45 -11.63 6.02
C THR A 23 3.25 -12.86 6.43
N GLN A 24 3.65 -13.71 5.49
CA GLN A 24 4.52 -14.86 5.77
C GLN A 24 5.90 -14.41 6.28
N ALA A 25 6.51 -13.41 5.63
CA ALA A 25 7.81 -12.91 6.05
C ALA A 25 7.79 -12.34 7.49
N LEU A 26 6.69 -11.69 7.90
CA LEU A 26 6.55 -11.22 9.27
C LEU A 26 6.32 -12.36 10.26
N GLU A 27 5.55 -13.38 9.88
CA GLU A 27 5.39 -14.59 10.70
C GLU A 27 6.72 -15.35 10.88
N ASP A 28 7.57 -15.34 9.87
CA ASP A 28 8.90 -15.94 9.97
C ASP A 28 9.81 -15.16 10.95
N VAL A 29 9.69 -13.83 10.99
CA VAL A 29 10.37 -12.97 11.98
C VAL A 29 9.83 -13.25 13.40
N GLU A 30 8.52 -13.34 13.57
CA GLU A 30 7.90 -13.71 14.84
C GLU A 30 8.40 -15.09 15.32
N ALA A 31 8.44 -16.10 14.43
CA ALA A 31 8.86 -17.44 14.76
C ALA A 31 10.33 -17.51 15.22
N GLN A 32 11.19 -16.65 14.69
CA GLN A 32 12.61 -16.56 15.10
C GLN A 32 12.76 -15.97 16.51
N ALA A 33 11.78 -15.22 17.01
CA ALA A 33 11.82 -14.63 18.33
C ALA A 33 11.54 -15.62 19.48
N GLY A 34 10.96 -16.79 19.19
CA GLY A 34 10.77 -17.85 20.17
C GLY A 34 9.39 -18.52 20.16
N GLU A 35 9.15 -19.31 21.18
CA GLU A 35 7.86 -19.97 21.40
C GLU A 35 6.75 -18.98 21.72
N GLY A 36 5.55 -19.21 21.20
CA GLY A 36 4.40 -18.32 21.36
C GLY A 36 4.33 -17.21 20.30
N ALA A 37 5.08 -17.34 19.21
CA ALA A 37 5.03 -16.44 18.06
C ALA A 37 3.60 -16.28 17.54
N ALA A 38 3.17 -15.02 17.36
CA ALA A 38 1.84 -14.72 16.82
C ALA A 38 1.78 -14.96 15.31
N LYS A 39 0.56 -15.19 14.82
CA LYS A 39 0.27 -15.33 13.40
C LYS A 39 -0.80 -14.35 12.96
N PHE A 40 -0.83 -14.05 11.67
CA PHE A 40 -1.90 -13.25 11.10
C PHE A 40 -3.23 -14.00 11.09
N LEU A 41 -4.26 -13.37 11.63
CA LEU A 41 -5.65 -13.78 11.45
C LEU A 41 -6.19 -13.13 10.20
N ALA A 42 -6.71 -13.94 9.28
CA ALA A 42 -7.31 -13.46 8.04
C ALA A 42 -8.81 -13.28 8.23
N ASP A 43 -9.30 -12.09 7.88
CA ASP A 43 -10.71 -11.73 7.87
C ASP A 43 -11.11 -11.35 6.44
N PRO A 44 -11.65 -12.28 5.64
CA PRO A 44 -12.21 -11.99 4.34
C PRO A 44 -13.54 -11.26 4.50
N TRP A 45 -13.75 -10.22 3.70
CA TRP A 45 -14.97 -9.43 3.72
C TRP A 45 -15.50 -9.17 2.31
N GLN A 46 -16.80 -8.96 2.23
CA GLN A 46 -17.50 -8.58 1.00
C GLN A 46 -18.46 -7.42 1.30
N LYS A 47 -18.48 -6.43 0.41
CA LYS A 47 -19.41 -5.32 0.48
C LYS A 47 -20.85 -5.78 0.23
N GLY A 48 -21.78 -5.29 1.04
CA GLY A 48 -23.20 -5.56 0.86
C GLY A 48 -23.75 -4.95 -0.43
N ALA A 49 -24.78 -5.58 -1.01
CA ALA A 49 -25.38 -5.16 -2.28
C ALA A 49 -25.95 -3.72 -2.27
N GLN A 50 -26.26 -3.17 -1.09
CA GLN A 50 -26.80 -1.81 -0.91
C GLN A 50 -25.72 -0.76 -0.64
N GLU A 51 -24.45 -1.16 -0.51
CA GLU A 51 -23.36 -0.20 -0.27
C GLU A 51 -23.01 0.58 -1.55
N ARG A 52 -22.57 1.82 -1.36
CA ARG A 52 -22.13 2.69 -2.46
C ARG A 52 -20.98 2.10 -3.29
N LEU A 53 -20.08 1.38 -2.61
CA LEU A 53 -19.00 0.64 -3.22
C LEU A 53 -19.31 -0.84 -3.14
N GLN A 54 -19.04 -1.58 -4.21
CA GLN A 54 -19.12 -3.02 -4.28
C GLN A 54 -17.71 -3.60 -4.26
N GLY A 55 -17.55 -4.86 -3.90
CA GLY A 55 -16.25 -5.53 -3.94
C GLY A 55 -15.97 -6.35 -2.71
N ASP A 56 -14.72 -6.78 -2.63
CA ASP A 56 -14.23 -7.71 -1.61
C ASP A 56 -12.81 -7.36 -1.16
N GLY A 57 -12.38 -7.99 -0.10
CA GLY A 57 -11.02 -7.88 0.38
C GLY A 57 -10.69 -8.90 1.46
N ILE A 58 -9.45 -8.86 1.90
CA ILE A 58 -8.94 -9.67 3.00
C ILE A 58 -8.13 -8.77 3.92
N THR A 59 -8.59 -8.59 5.14
CA THR A 59 -7.82 -7.93 6.20
C THR A 59 -7.03 -8.99 6.95
N LYS A 60 -5.73 -8.83 7.09
CA LYS A 60 -4.88 -9.70 7.91
C LYS A 60 -4.30 -8.88 9.05
N ILE A 61 -4.53 -9.34 10.28
CA ILE A 61 -4.10 -8.66 11.50
C ILE A 61 -3.29 -9.64 12.36
N LEU A 62 -2.14 -9.21 12.84
CA LEU A 62 -1.36 -9.84 13.88
C LEU A 62 -1.38 -8.92 15.09
N GLU A 63 -1.68 -9.48 16.25
CA GLU A 63 -1.71 -8.76 17.53
C GLU A 63 -0.95 -9.54 18.60
N ASN A 64 -0.37 -8.81 19.54
CA ASN A 64 0.33 -9.34 20.69
C ASN A 64 1.47 -10.32 20.36
N GLY A 65 2.14 -10.10 19.21
CA GLY A 65 3.31 -10.86 18.81
C GLY A 65 4.53 -10.60 19.70
N LEU A 66 5.55 -11.41 19.53
CA LEU A 66 6.83 -11.26 20.26
C LEU A 66 7.64 -10.06 19.73
N VAL A 67 7.59 -9.84 18.44
CA VAL A 67 8.31 -8.74 17.73
C VAL A 67 7.35 -7.58 17.43
N PHE A 68 6.16 -7.89 16.92
CA PHE A 68 5.17 -6.87 16.56
C PHE A 68 4.08 -6.78 17.63
N GLU A 69 3.91 -5.60 18.22
CA GLU A 69 2.76 -5.34 19.08
C GLU A 69 1.47 -5.47 18.26
N ARG A 70 1.49 -4.90 17.05
CA ARG A 70 0.40 -4.97 16.10
C ARG A 70 0.93 -4.83 14.67
N ALA A 71 0.40 -5.63 13.76
CA ALA A 71 0.67 -5.52 12.34
C ALA A 71 -0.61 -5.73 11.53
N GLY A 72 -0.86 -4.86 10.58
CA GLY A 72 -2.00 -4.97 9.68
C GLY A 72 -1.56 -4.98 8.22
N CYS A 73 -2.13 -5.88 7.42
CA CYS A 73 -1.92 -5.95 5.98
C CYS A 73 -3.26 -6.25 5.29
N GLY A 74 -3.85 -5.24 4.67
CA GLY A 74 -5.14 -5.33 4.00
C GLY A 74 -5.00 -5.37 2.49
N PHE A 75 -5.66 -6.34 1.85
CA PHE A 75 -5.97 -6.30 0.42
C PHE A 75 -7.42 -5.84 0.24
N SER A 76 -7.66 -4.99 -0.75
CA SER A 76 -9.00 -4.58 -1.15
C SER A 76 -9.14 -4.51 -2.67
N HIS A 77 -10.31 -4.88 -3.18
CA HIS A 77 -10.72 -4.67 -4.56
C HIS A 77 -12.16 -4.15 -4.56
N VAL A 78 -12.34 -2.88 -4.82
CA VAL A 78 -13.64 -2.21 -4.78
C VAL A 78 -13.99 -1.60 -6.13
N LYS A 79 -15.30 -1.49 -6.40
CA LYS A 79 -15.88 -0.90 -7.61
C LYS A 79 -16.88 0.16 -7.21
N GLY A 80 -16.94 1.22 -7.98
CA GLY A 80 -17.91 2.30 -7.78
C GLY A 80 -18.43 2.83 -9.09
N ALA A 81 -19.66 3.36 -9.04
CA ALA A 81 -20.33 3.93 -10.21
C ALA A 81 -19.70 5.24 -10.68
N GLN A 82 -19.01 5.96 -9.78
CA GLN A 82 -18.44 7.27 -10.07
C GLN A 82 -17.07 7.42 -9.39
N LEU A 83 -16.06 7.74 -10.18
CA LEU A 83 -14.72 8.05 -9.70
C LEU A 83 -14.74 9.29 -8.79
N PRO A 84 -14.11 9.25 -7.59
CA PRO A 84 -14.07 10.39 -6.68
C PRO A 84 -13.37 11.61 -7.30
N PRO A 85 -13.82 12.85 -7.01
CA PRO A 85 -13.19 14.08 -7.52
C PRO A 85 -11.69 14.18 -7.25
N SER A 86 -11.22 13.68 -6.11
CA SER A 86 -9.79 13.64 -5.76
C SER A 86 -8.94 12.78 -6.73
N ALA A 87 -9.54 11.78 -7.36
CA ALA A 87 -8.88 10.92 -8.35
C ALA A 87 -8.96 11.47 -9.77
N THR A 88 -9.80 12.49 -10.02
CA THR A 88 -10.00 13.12 -11.34
C THR A 88 -9.28 14.46 -11.49
N GLN A 89 -8.64 14.97 -10.45
CA GLN A 89 -7.96 16.27 -10.47
C GLN A 89 -6.96 16.43 -11.64
N HIS A 90 -6.26 15.35 -12.00
CA HIS A 90 -5.32 15.30 -13.13
C HIS A 90 -5.85 14.51 -14.33
N ARG A 91 -7.14 14.15 -14.32
CA ARG A 91 -7.81 13.34 -15.35
C ARG A 91 -9.28 13.75 -15.48
N PRO A 92 -9.54 15.01 -15.87
CA PRO A 92 -10.90 15.54 -15.93
C PRO A 92 -11.81 14.78 -16.93
N GLU A 93 -11.21 14.13 -17.92
CA GLU A 93 -11.91 13.28 -18.90
C GLU A 93 -12.57 12.04 -18.28
N LEU A 94 -12.13 11.64 -17.07
CA LEU A 94 -12.69 10.50 -16.33
C LEU A 94 -13.69 10.93 -15.25
N ALA A 95 -14.07 12.20 -15.20
CA ALA A 95 -15.04 12.68 -14.22
C ALA A 95 -16.37 11.93 -14.34
N GLY A 96 -16.84 11.38 -13.23
CA GLY A 96 -18.08 10.60 -13.18
C GLY A 96 -18.02 9.20 -13.79
N ALA A 97 -16.87 8.76 -14.33
CA ALA A 97 -16.72 7.44 -14.90
C ALA A 97 -16.83 6.33 -13.83
N PRO A 98 -17.42 5.17 -14.16
CA PRO A 98 -17.29 3.99 -13.32
C PRO A 98 -15.84 3.58 -13.15
N PHE A 99 -15.53 3.02 -11.99
CA PHE A 99 -14.15 2.63 -11.67
C PHE A 99 -14.07 1.35 -10.85
N GLU A 100 -12.90 0.76 -10.88
CA GLU A 100 -12.47 -0.23 -9.92
C GLU A 100 -11.08 0.13 -9.38
N ALA A 101 -10.89 -0.08 -8.08
CA ALA A 101 -9.63 0.19 -7.40
C ALA A 101 -9.24 -1.02 -6.56
N MET A 102 -7.97 -1.40 -6.63
CA MET A 102 -7.45 -2.49 -5.84
C MET A 102 -6.06 -2.14 -5.30
N GLY A 103 -5.73 -2.68 -4.14
CA GLY A 103 -4.44 -2.39 -3.53
C GLY A 103 -4.15 -3.23 -2.31
N VAL A 104 -2.91 -3.13 -1.86
CA VAL A 104 -2.44 -3.60 -0.57
C VAL A 104 -2.01 -2.38 0.23
N SER A 105 -2.47 -2.32 1.47
CA SER A 105 -2.06 -1.31 2.45
C SER A 105 -1.62 -2.02 3.72
N LEU A 106 -0.55 -1.56 4.32
CA LEU A 106 -0.02 -2.16 5.54
C LEU A 106 0.51 -1.10 6.50
N VAL A 107 0.50 -1.46 7.78
CA VAL A 107 1.20 -0.75 8.84
C VAL A 107 1.69 -1.76 9.86
N PHE A 108 2.95 -1.63 10.28
CA PHE A 108 3.58 -2.52 11.24
C PHE A 108 4.12 -1.72 12.42
N HIS A 109 3.69 -2.09 13.62
CA HIS A 109 4.10 -1.48 14.88
C HIS A 109 4.96 -2.49 15.67
N PRO A 110 6.30 -2.36 15.62
CA PRO A 110 7.18 -3.16 16.44
C PRO A 110 7.01 -2.86 17.93
N ARG A 111 7.25 -3.87 18.80
CA ARG A 111 7.28 -3.66 20.26
C ARG A 111 8.48 -2.83 20.70
N ASN A 112 9.62 -3.06 20.06
CA ASN A 112 10.83 -2.33 20.37
C ASN A 112 10.72 -0.89 19.85
N PRO A 113 10.71 0.14 20.70
CA PRO A 113 10.57 1.53 20.28
C PRO A 113 11.76 2.04 19.45
N TYR A 114 12.86 1.30 19.41
CA TYR A 114 14.01 1.59 18.56
C TYR A 114 13.85 1.11 17.12
N VAL A 115 12.84 0.26 16.85
CA VAL A 115 12.51 -0.18 15.50
C VAL A 115 11.34 0.66 14.98
N PRO A 116 11.52 1.37 13.85
CA PRO A 116 10.50 2.27 13.33
C PRO A 116 9.21 1.58 12.91
N THR A 117 8.09 2.25 13.10
CA THR A 117 6.83 1.91 12.42
C THR A 117 6.99 2.17 10.93
N VAL A 118 6.55 1.24 10.11
CA VAL A 118 6.53 1.37 8.65
C VAL A 118 5.11 1.28 8.12
N HIS A 119 4.80 2.14 7.16
CA HIS A 119 3.58 2.11 6.38
C HIS A 119 3.90 1.98 4.89
N MET A 120 3.08 1.26 4.16
CA MET A 120 3.11 1.15 2.70
C MET A 120 1.70 1.06 2.14
N ASN A 121 1.49 1.67 1.00
CA ASN A 121 0.32 1.47 0.18
C ASN A 121 0.74 1.35 -1.29
N VAL A 122 0.24 0.35 -1.98
CA VAL A 122 0.34 0.20 -3.43
C VAL A 122 -1.04 -0.10 -3.99
N ARG A 123 -1.42 0.59 -5.05
CA ARG A 123 -2.76 0.45 -5.62
C ARG A 123 -2.78 0.66 -7.13
N MET A 124 -3.78 0.07 -7.76
CA MET A 124 -4.19 0.35 -9.14
C MET A 124 -5.60 0.93 -9.13
N ILE A 125 -5.85 1.88 -10.02
CA ILE A 125 -7.20 2.34 -10.36
C ILE A 125 -7.39 2.12 -11.86
N ALA A 126 -8.55 1.56 -12.23
CA ALA A 126 -8.99 1.41 -13.61
C ALA A 126 -10.36 2.09 -13.75
N ALA A 127 -10.48 3.06 -14.65
CA ALA A 127 -11.70 3.81 -14.87
C ALA A 127 -11.96 4.03 -16.35
N GLY A 128 -13.20 4.16 -16.75
CA GLY A 128 -13.59 4.45 -18.12
C GLY A 128 -15.10 4.43 -18.28
N HIS A 129 -15.60 5.22 -19.22
CA HIS A 129 -17.01 5.25 -19.59
C HIS A 129 -17.38 3.98 -20.36
N GLU A 130 -18.67 3.65 -20.35
CA GLU A 130 -19.19 2.49 -21.07
C GLU A 130 -18.87 2.56 -22.57
N GLY A 131 -18.43 1.45 -23.14
CA GLY A 131 -18.02 1.38 -24.55
C GLY A 131 -16.65 1.96 -24.87
N GLN A 132 -15.90 2.46 -23.88
CA GLN A 132 -14.54 2.97 -24.07
C GLN A 132 -13.50 2.10 -23.34
N PRO A 133 -12.25 2.06 -23.84
CA PRO A 133 -11.15 1.40 -23.12
C PRO A 133 -10.95 2.01 -21.75
N LYS A 134 -10.74 1.17 -20.73
CA LYS A 134 -10.43 1.64 -19.39
C LYS A 134 -9.01 2.21 -19.34
N THR A 135 -8.89 3.38 -18.74
CA THR A 135 -7.60 3.97 -18.36
C THR A 135 -7.18 3.39 -17.02
N CYS A 136 -5.96 2.83 -16.96
CA CYS A 136 -5.39 2.26 -15.74
C CYS A 136 -4.19 3.07 -15.29
N TRP A 137 -4.04 3.28 -13.97
CA TRP A 137 -2.84 3.86 -13.39
C TRP A 137 -2.55 3.28 -12.03
N PHE A 138 -1.30 3.39 -11.63
CA PHE A 138 -0.80 2.93 -10.35
C PHE A 138 -0.44 4.11 -9.46
N GLY A 139 -0.51 3.90 -8.17
CA GLY A 139 -0.09 4.86 -7.16
C GLY A 139 0.25 4.15 -5.87
N GLY A 140 0.83 4.88 -4.96
CA GLY A 140 1.20 4.37 -3.67
C GLY A 140 2.19 5.28 -2.98
N GLY A 141 2.69 4.83 -1.85
CA GLY A 141 3.73 5.51 -1.09
C GLY A 141 4.20 4.63 0.05
N MET A 142 5.33 5.00 0.61
CA MET A 142 5.92 4.37 1.78
C MET A 142 6.39 5.46 2.71
N ASP A 143 6.25 5.25 4.01
CA ASP A 143 6.82 6.13 5.03
C ASP A 143 7.37 5.33 6.20
N LEU A 144 8.31 5.95 6.90
CA LEU A 144 8.94 5.46 8.11
C LEU A 144 8.60 6.43 9.25
N THR A 145 8.07 5.91 10.36
CA THR A 145 7.71 6.73 11.52
C THR A 145 8.45 6.20 12.76
N PRO A 146 9.67 6.68 13.02
CA PRO A 146 10.44 6.28 14.19
C PRO A 146 9.89 6.95 15.46
N VAL A 147 9.96 6.22 16.59
CA VAL A 147 9.83 6.81 17.94
C VAL A 147 11.14 7.46 18.35
N TYR A 148 12.26 6.76 18.13
CA TYR A 148 13.62 7.28 18.26
C TYR A 148 14.27 7.25 16.88
N GLY A 149 14.75 8.40 16.41
CA GLY A 149 15.35 8.52 15.08
C GLY A 149 16.82 8.08 15.09
N PHE A 150 17.13 7.13 14.21
CA PHE A 150 18.50 6.74 13.88
C PHE A 150 18.73 7.03 12.40
N GLU A 151 19.87 7.65 12.11
CA GLU A 151 20.21 8.02 10.72
C GLU A 151 20.34 6.79 9.83
N GLU A 152 20.89 5.72 10.39
CA GLU A 152 21.08 4.45 9.67
C GLU A 152 19.77 3.85 9.18
N ASP A 153 18.70 3.93 9.96
CA ASP A 153 17.37 3.44 9.58
C ASP A 153 16.81 4.25 8.40
N ALA A 154 16.93 5.58 8.47
CA ALA A 154 16.49 6.47 7.40
C ALA A 154 17.29 6.22 6.10
N VAL A 155 18.60 6.08 6.21
CA VAL A 155 19.50 5.78 5.07
C VAL A 155 19.12 4.43 4.46
N HIS A 156 18.93 3.38 5.27
CA HIS A 156 18.54 2.06 4.81
C HIS A 156 17.20 2.07 4.10
N PHE A 157 16.18 2.71 4.69
CA PHE A 157 14.85 2.86 4.10
C PHE A 157 14.91 3.52 2.72
N HIS A 158 15.57 4.67 2.63
CA HIS A 158 15.70 5.40 1.37
C HIS A 158 16.53 4.66 0.33
N GLN A 159 17.58 3.96 0.73
CA GLN A 159 18.39 3.13 -0.17
C GLN A 159 17.56 1.96 -0.72
N THR A 160 16.75 1.33 0.11
CA THR A 160 15.85 0.25 -0.30
C THR A 160 14.81 0.75 -1.32
N CYS A 161 14.18 1.89 -1.07
CA CYS A 161 13.25 2.51 -2.00
C CYS A 161 13.92 2.86 -3.34
N LYS A 162 15.14 3.43 -3.28
CA LYS A 162 15.94 3.76 -4.47
C LYS A 162 16.26 2.51 -5.29
N SER A 163 16.79 1.48 -4.66
CA SER A 163 17.16 0.21 -5.32
C SER A 163 15.97 -0.48 -5.98
N ALA A 164 14.76 -0.37 -5.38
CA ALA A 164 13.54 -0.92 -5.96
C ALA A 164 13.08 -0.18 -7.23
N LEU A 165 13.38 1.10 -7.36
CA LEU A 165 12.94 1.95 -8.48
C LEU A 165 13.98 2.07 -9.60
N GLU A 166 15.26 1.96 -9.26
CA GLU A 166 16.39 2.19 -10.17
C GLU A 166 16.35 1.35 -11.47
N PRO A 167 15.92 0.05 -11.45
CA PRO A 167 15.78 -0.74 -12.67
C PRO A 167 14.76 -0.18 -13.68
N PHE A 168 13.86 0.67 -13.26
CA PHE A 168 12.78 1.24 -14.08
C PHE A 168 13.09 2.67 -14.56
N GLY A 169 14.09 3.33 -13.98
CA GLY A 169 14.51 4.69 -14.38
C GLY A 169 15.18 5.44 -13.24
N ALA A 170 16.32 6.05 -13.53
CA ALA A 170 17.12 6.77 -12.53
C ALA A 170 16.41 8.03 -11.95
N ASP A 171 15.46 8.59 -12.70
CA ASP A 171 14.67 9.77 -12.30
C ASP A 171 13.50 9.43 -11.38
N LEU A 172 13.11 8.16 -11.27
CA LEU A 172 11.91 7.76 -10.52
C LEU A 172 12.06 7.99 -9.03
N TYR A 173 13.17 7.56 -8.45
CA TYR A 173 13.38 7.72 -7.01
C TYR A 173 13.39 9.20 -6.57
N PRO A 174 14.19 10.11 -7.13
CA PRO A 174 14.19 11.51 -6.71
C PRO A 174 12.83 12.18 -6.89
N ARG A 175 12.10 11.86 -7.97
CA ARG A 175 10.77 12.38 -8.23
C ARG A 175 9.74 11.90 -7.21
N PHE A 176 9.70 10.60 -6.94
CA PHE A 176 8.74 10.03 -5.99
C PHE A 176 9.09 10.35 -4.55
N LYS A 177 10.40 10.40 -4.21
CA LYS A 177 10.83 10.85 -2.89
C LYS A 177 10.33 12.26 -2.61
N LYS A 178 10.58 13.19 -3.52
CA LYS A 178 10.09 14.57 -3.37
C LYS A 178 8.57 14.62 -3.17
N TRP A 179 7.82 13.83 -3.93
CA TRP A 179 6.37 13.77 -3.80
C TRP A 179 5.93 13.18 -2.46
N CYS A 180 6.55 12.12 -1.98
CA CYS A 180 6.28 11.55 -0.66
C CYS A 180 6.65 12.53 0.46
N ASP A 181 7.79 13.21 0.38
CA ASP A 181 8.21 14.23 1.34
C ASP A 181 7.15 15.34 1.48
N GLU A 182 6.60 15.81 0.36
CA GLU A 182 5.54 16.82 0.33
C GLU A 182 4.20 16.29 0.87
N TYR A 183 3.85 15.04 0.55
CA TYR A 183 2.59 14.41 0.96
C TYR A 183 2.55 14.08 2.45
N PHE A 184 3.63 13.55 3.01
CA PHE A 184 3.71 13.12 4.40
C PHE A 184 4.17 14.24 5.36
N TYR A 185 4.50 15.42 4.86
CA TYR A 185 4.88 16.55 5.69
C TYR A 185 3.75 17.05 6.57
N LEU A 186 3.98 17.04 7.89
CA LEU A 186 3.03 17.50 8.91
C LEU A 186 3.20 19.00 9.16
N LYS A 187 2.49 19.83 8.42
CA LYS A 187 2.58 21.31 8.47
C LYS A 187 2.39 21.89 9.87
N HIS A 188 1.47 21.32 10.66
CA HIS A 188 1.13 21.81 12.00
C HIS A 188 2.21 21.49 13.04
N ARG A 189 3.12 20.57 12.74
CA ARG A 189 4.24 20.17 13.61
C ARG A 189 5.59 20.58 13.04
N ASN A 190 5.63 21.03 11.79
CA ASN A 190 6.87 21.26 11.04
C ASN A 190 7.78 20.00 11.03
N GLU A 191 7.16 18.86 10.79
CA GLU A 191 7.79 17.54 10.92
C GLU A 191 7.67 16.75 9.61
N GLN A 192 8.78 16.14 9.19
CA GLN A 192 8.86 15.22 8.05
C GLN A 192 8.65 13.78 8.54
N ARG A 193 7.98 12.97 7.71
CA ARG A 193 7.83 11.52 7.90
C ARG A 193 8.53 10.75 6.79
#